data_d7af299b8b017a47db8e618e7eb947b6
#
_entry.id   d7af299b8b017a47db8e618e7eb947b6
#
_cell.length_a   1.000
_cell.length_b   1.000
_cell.length_c   1.000
_cell.angle_alpha   90.00
_cell.angle_beta   90.00
_cell.angle_gamma   90.00
#
_symmetry.space_group_name_H-M   'P 1'
#
loop_
_entity.id
_entity.type
_entity.pdbx_description
1 polymer ?
#
loop_
_entity_poly.entity_id
_entity_poly.type
_entity_poly.pdbx_seq_one_letter_code
_entity_poly.pdbx_strand_id
1 'polypeptide(L)'
;TTSVLAAGADEVSAAIATLFGSHAREYQAISTQVAAFHDRFAQTLSAAVGSYVSAEATNAAPLATLEHNVLNALNAPTQALLGRPLIGDGAAGAPGTGQAGGAGGILWGNGGAGGSGAPGQVGGAGGAAGLFGTGGAGGAGGAGAAGGAGGSGGWLLGNGGVGGAGGQ
;
A
#
# COMPACT_ATOMS: atom_id res chain seq x y z
N THR A 1 50.40 -32.09 -61.27
CA THR A 1 48.96 -32.21 -60.89
C THR A 1 48.71 -32.02 -59.39
N THR A 2 49.59 -32.54 -58.52
CA THR A 2 49.42 -32.37 -57.05
C THR A 2 49.64 -30.94 -56.58
N SER A 3 50.56 -30.17 -57.18
CA SER A 3 50.77 -28.75 -56.82
C SER A 3 49.62 -27.86 -57.26
N VAL A 4 48.96 -28.18 -58.36
CA VAL A 4 47.78 -27.44 -58.84
C VAL A 4 46.57 -27.71 -57.93
N LEU A 5 46.41 -28.96 -57.49
CA LEU A 5 45.39 -29.33 -56.54
C LEU A 5 45.61 -28.68 -55.17
N ALA A 6 46.85 -28.64 -54.70
CA ALA A 6 47.19 -27.97 -53.43
C ALA A 6 46.95 -26.44 -53.51
N ALA A 7 47.33 -25.82 -54.63
CA ALA A 7 47.10 -24.36 -54.84
C ALA A 7 45.59 -24.04 -54.89
N GLY A 8 44.81 -24.91 -55.58
CA GLY A 8 43.34 -24.75 -55.61
C GLY A 8 42.67 -24.93 -54.23
N ALA A 9 43.14 -25.92 -53.47
CA ALA A 9 42.66 -26.16 -52.12
C ALA A 9 43.00 -24.97 -51.18
N ASP A 10 44.20 -24.39 -51.31
CA ASP A 10 44.62 -23.22 -50.52
C ASP A 10 43.78 -21.97 -50.85
N GLU A 11 43.46 -21.75 -52.14
CA GLU A 11 42.58 -20.67 -52.54
C GLU A 11 41.17 -20.81 -51.99
N VAL A 12 40.61 -22.02 -52.03
CA VAL A 12 39.28 -22.34 -51.46
C VAL A 12 39.30 -22.13 -49.96
N SER A 13 40.34 -22.62 -49.28
CA SER A 13 40.49 -22.45 -47.84
C SER A 13 40.59 -20.96 -47.43
N ALA A 14 41.36 -20.19 -48.19
CA ALA A 14 41.49 -18.76 -47.97
C ALA A 14 40.16 -18.02 -48.18
N ALA A 15 39.40 -18.39 -49.21
CA ALA A 15 38.08 -17.81 -49.49
C ALA A 15 37.08 -18.13 -48.36
N ILE A 16 37.07 -19.35 -47.89
CA ILE A 16 36.23 -19.79 -46.77
C ILE A 16 36.61 -19.03 -45.48
N ALA A 17 37.89 -18.93 -45.17
CA ALA A 17 38.36 -18.20 -44.01
C ALA A 17 37.99 -16.70 -44.08
N THR A 18 38.06 -16.09 -45.26
CA THR A 18 37.60 -14.71 -45.45
C THR A 18 36.10 -14.58 -45.24
N LEU A 19 35.31 -15.50 -45.75
CA LEU A 19 33.87 -15.51 -45.57
C LEU A 19 33.50 -15.63 -44.09
N PHE A 20 34.06 -16.56 -43.36
CA PHE A 20 33.83 -16.71 -41.93
C PHE A 20 34.29 -15.49 -41.14
N GLY A 21 35.45 -14.94 -41.46
CA GLY A 21 35.94 -13.73 -40.80
C GLY A 21 35.03 -12.50 -41.05
N SER A 22 34.54 -12.36 -42.27
CA SER A 22 33.57 -11.31 -42.63
C SER A 22 32.24 -11.49 -41.86
N HIS A 23 31.71 -12.69 -41.86
CA HIS A 23 30.48 -13.02 -41.13
C HIS A 23 30.63 -12.81 -39.63
N ALA A 24 31.74 -13.20 -39.03
CA ALA A 24 32.02 -12.97 -37.62
C ALA A 24 32.06 -11.48 -37.26
N ARG A 25 32.64 -10.65 -38.13
CA ARG A 25 32.65 -9.18 -37.92
C ARG A 25 31.25 -8.58 -38.02
N GLU A 26 30.45 -9.00 -38.99
CA GLU A 26 29.06 -8.57 -39.11
C GLU A 26 28.26 -8.97 -37.89
N TYR A 27 28.43 -10.19 -37.41
CA TYR A 27 27.77 -10.67 -36.19
C TYR A 27 28.17 -9.84 -34.95
N GLN A 28 29.46 -9.53 -34.80
CA GLN A 28 29.95 -8.68 -33.71
C GLN A 28 29.36 -7.27 -33.80
N ALA A 29 29.27 -6.70 -34.99
CA ALA A 29 28.66 -5.38 -35.19
C ALA A 29 27.16 -5.39 -34.78
N ILE A 30 26.41 -6.42 -35.14
CA ILE A 30 25.00 -6.59 -34.75
C ILE A 30 24.90 -6.78 -33.24
N SER A 31 25.74 -7.60 -32.63
CA SER A 31 25.77 -7.79 -31.18
C SER A 31 25.99 -6.50 -30.42
N THR A 32 26.91 -5.66 -30.90
CA THR A 32 27.18 -4.33 -30.32
C THR A 32 25.97 -3.42 -30.44
N GLN A 33 25.29 -3.43 -31.58
CA GLN A 33 24.07 -2.64 -31.79
C GLN A 33 22.92 -3.11 -30.89
N VAL A 34 22.75 -4.43 -30.73
CA VAL A 34 21.74 -5.00 -29.84
C VAL A 34 22.02 -4.63 -28.39
N ALA A 35 23.27 -4.71 -27.93
CA ALA A 35 23.66 -4.30 -26.58
C ALA A 35 23.37 -2.81 -26.34
N ALA A 36 23.72 -1.94 -27.29
CA ALA A 36 23.41 -0.51 -27.20
C ALA A 36 21.91 -0.23 -27.20
N PHE A 37 21.13 -0.98 -27.97
CA PHE A 37 19.68 -0.90 -27.96
C PHE A 37 19.09 -1.31 -26.60
N HIS A 38 19.57 -2.40 -26.01
CA HIS A 38 19.14 -2.83 -24.69
C HIS A 38 19.43 -1.80 -23.61
N ASP A 39 20.61 -1.22 -23.59
CA ASP A 39 20.98 -0.18 -22.64
C ASP A 39 20.08 1.04 -22.78
N ARG A 40 19.84 1.47 -24.01
CA ARG A 40 18.95 2.61 -24.29
C ARG A 40 17.51 2.33 -23.93
N PHE A 41 17.03 1.12 -24.19
CA PHE A 41 15.70 0.68 -23.80
C PHE A 41 15.54 0.65 -22.28
N ALA A 42 16.50 0.08 -21.55
CA ALA A 42 16.49 0.04 -20.10
C ALA A 42 16.48 1.45 -19.48
N GLN A 43 17.27 2.38 -20.01
CA GLN A 43 17.28 3.78 -19.57
C GLN A 43 15.94 4.47 -19.84
N THR A 44 15.37 4.27 -21.02
CA THR A 44 14.07 4.85 -21.38
C THR A 44 12.95 4.29 -20.50
N LEU A 45 12.95 2.99 -20.24
CA LEU A 45 11.99 2.35 -19.36
C LEU A 45 12.11 2.86 -17.92
N SER A 46 13.32 3.00 -17.41
CA SER A 46 13.58 3.56 -16.08
C SER A 46 13.10 5.00 -15.95
N ALA A 47 13.35 5.83 -16.97
CA ALA A 47 12.84 7.20 -17.00
C ALA A 47 11.31 7.26 -17.06
N ALA A 48 10.67 6.37 -17.83
CA ALA A 48 9.21 6.27 -17.91
C ALA A 48 8.60 5.88 -16.55
N VAL A 49 9.18 4.88 -15.86
CA VAL A 49 8.75 4.49 -14.51
C VAL A 49 8.88 5.66 -13.54
N GLY A 50 9.98 6.39 -13.56
CA GLY A 50 10.19 7.59 -12.76
C GLY A 50 9.12 8.66 -13.00
N SER A 51 8.74 8.86 -14.26
CA SER A 51 7.67 9.81 -14.63
C SER A 51 6.31 9.39 -14.08
N TYR A 52 5.97 8.11 -14.14
CA TYR A 52 4.72 7.59 -13.55
C TYR A 52 4.69 7.76 -12.03
N VAL A 53 5.77 7.41 -11.34
CA VAL A 53 5.87 7.57 -9.88
C VAL A 53 5.70 9.04 -9.48
N SER A 54 6.34 9.96 -10.20
CA SER A 54 6.22 11.40 -9.95
C SER A 54 4.80 11.91 -10.22
N ALA A 55 4.15 11.45 -11.28
CA ALA A 55 2.78 11.83 -11.61
C ALA A 55 1.78 11.32 -10.55
N GLU A 56 1.94 10.09 -10.08
CA GLU A 56 1.11 9.56 -9.00
C GLU A 56 1.30 10.34 -7.70
N ALA A 57 2.52 10.63 -7.31
CA ALA A 57 2.80 11.43 -6.12
C ALA A 57 2.22 12.86 -6.22
N THR A 58 2.29 13.47 -7.39
CA THR A 58 1.73 14.81 -7.64
C THR A 58 0.20 14.81 -7.57
N ASN A 59 -0.45 13.75 -8.01
CA ASN A 59 -1.92 13.63 -8.01
C ASN A 59 -2.49 13.17 -6.67
N ALA A 60 -1.77 12.35 -5.91
CA ALA A 60 -2.24 11.81 -4.65
C ALA A 60 -2.43 12.87 -3.56
N ALA A 61 -1.50 13.81 -3.42
CA ALA A 61 -1.57 14.84 -2.38
C ALA A 61 -2.76 15.81 -2.56
N PRO A 62 -3.05 16.36 -3.76
CA PRO A 62 -4.24 17.18 -3.98
C PRO A 62 -5.55 16.45 -3.74
N LEU A 63 -5.65 15.17 -4.12
CA LEU A 63 -6.85 14.36 -3.89
C LEU A 63 -7.09 14.11 -2.39
N ALA A 64 -6.04 13.78 -1.63
CA ALA A 64 -6.13 13.62 -0.19
C ALA A 64 -6.56 14.92 0.50
N THR A 65 -6.04 16.08 0.08
CA THR A 65 -6.43 17.39 0.59
C THR A 65 -7.89 17.70 0.26
N LEU A 66 -8.34 17.41 -0.94
CA LEU A 66 -9.73 17.60 -1.35
C LEU A 66 -10.67 16.72 -0.52
N GLU A 67 -10.34 15.46 -0.33
CA GLU A 67 -11.11 14.55 0.53
C GLU A 67 -11.23 15.09 1.96
N HIS A 68 -10.12 15.49 2.57
CA HIS A 68 -10.11 16.11 3.89
C HIS A 68 -11.00 17.35 3.97
N ASN A 69 -10.93 18.23 2.99
CA ASN A 69 -11.72 19.46 2.96
C ASN A 69 -13.21 19.16 2.82
N VAL A 70 -13.59 18.21 1.98
CA VAL A 70 -14.98 17.77 1.80
C VAL A 70 -15.52 17.15 3.09
N LEU A 71 -14.76 16.26 3.71
CA LEU A 71 -15.15 15.61 4.97
C LEU A 71 -15.27 16.65 6.10
N ASN A 72 -14.35 17.57 6.22
CA ASN A 72 -14.42 18.64 7.22
C ASN A 72 -15.66 19.53 7.02
N ALA A 73 -15.97 19.88 5.78
CA ALA A 73 -17.16 20.67 5.47
C ALA A 73 -18.46 19.94 5.80
N LEU A 74 -18.52 18.62 5.54
CA LEU A 74 -19.68 17.79 5.88
C LEU A 74 -19.83 17.57 7.39
N ASN A 75 -18.72 17.43 8.10
CA ASN A 75 -18.71 17.11 9.52
C ASN A 75 -18.83 18.34 10.44
N ALA A 76 -18.44 19.52 9.96
CA ALA A 76 -18.41 20.73 10.78
C ALA A 76 -19.76 21.05 11.47
N PRO A 77 -20.92 21.02 10.79
CA PRO A 77 -22.20 21.29 11.44
C PRO A 77 -22.55 20.29 12.56
N THR A 78 -22.34 19.00 12.31
CA THR A 78 -22.65 17.94 13.29
C THR A 78 -21.65 17.90 14.43
N GLN A 79 -20.39 18.22 14.16
CA GLN A 79 -19.36 18.37 15.19
C GLN A 79 -19.67 19.54 16.12
N ALA A 80 -20.10 20.68 15.56
CA ALA A 80 -20.46 21.86 16.34
C ALA A 80 -21.73 21.67 17.18
N LEU A 81 -22.74 20.98 16.64
CA LEU A 81 -24.03 20.80 17.30
C LEU A 81 -24.09 19.58 18.23
N LEU A 82 -23.45 18.47 17.85
CA LEU A 82 -23.59 17.16 18.50
C LEU A 82 -22.27 16.61 19.02
N GLY A 83 -21.15 17.26 18.78
CA GLY A 83 -19.82 16.79 19.17
C GLY A 83 -19.37 15.52 18.46
N ARG A 84 -20.03 15.16 17.34
CA ARG A 84 -19.72 13.98 16.53
C ARG A 84 -19.66 14.33 15.05
N PRO A 85 -18.76 13.70 14.26
CA PRO A 85 -18.79 13.84 12.82
C PRO A 85 -20.05 13.19 12.23
N LEU A 86 -20.47 13.66 11.05
CA LEU A 86 -21.53 12.99 10.29
C LEU A 86 -21.00 11.71 9.65
N ILE A 87 -19.81 11.78 9.05
CA ILE A 87 -19.11 10.69 8.37
C ILE A 87 -17.69 10.64 8.90
N GLY A 88 -17.30 9.49 9.40
CA GLY A 88 -15.93 9.25 9.88
C GLY A 88 -15.89 8.21 10.99
N ASP A 89 -14.76 7.58 11.18
CA ASP A 89 -14.56 6.61 12.24
C ASP A 89 -14.28 7.29 13.58
N GLY A 90 -14.66 6.65 14.66
CA GLY A 90 -14.32 7.08 16.01
C GLY A 90 -12.82 6.93 16.28
N ALA A 91 -12.27 7.85 17.07
CA ALA A 91 -10.88 7.77 17.51
C ALA A 91 -10.66 6.57 18.43
N ALA A 92 -9.51 5.91 18.29
CA ALA A 92 -9.12 4.86 19.21
C ALA A 92 -8.73 5.44 20.57
N GLY A 93 -9.05 4.74 21.64
CA GLY A 93 -8.58 5.06 22.99
C GLY A 93 -7.06 4.90 23.10
N ALA A 94 -6.42 5.76 23.90
CA ALA A 94 -4.98 5.70 24.07
C ALA A 94 -4.52 4.38 24.74
N PRO A 95 -3.47 3.73 24.22
CA PRO A 95 -2.96 2.49 24.80
C PRO A 95 -2.44 2.70 26.23
N GLY A 96 -2.66 1.72 27.10
CA GLY A 96 -2.22 1.76 28.49
C GLY A 96 -3.05 2.66 29.41
N THR A 97 -4.17 3.18 28.95
CA THR A 97 -5.00 4.13 29.73
C THR A 97 -6.39 3.58 30.08
N GLY A 98 -6.83 2.48 29.44
CA GLY A 98 -8.19 2.00 29.59
C GLY A 98 -9.25 2.98 29.02
N GLN A 99 -8.83 3.95 28.23
CA GLN A 99 -9.73 4.93 27.63
C GLN A 99 -10.68 4.27 26.62
N ALA A 100 -11.96 4.64 26.67
CA ALA A 100 -12.91 4.15 25.68
C ALA A 100 -12.61 4.69 24.28
N GLY A 101 -12.94 3.91 23.27
CA GLY A 101 -12.93 4.36 21.88
C GLY A 101 -14.02 5.40 21.64
N GLY A 102 -13.77 6.34 20.75
CA GLY A 102 -14.72 7.35 20.34
C GLY A 102 -15.88 6.76 19.52
N ALA A 103 -17.02 7.41 19.54
CA ALA A 103 -18.15 7.04 18.70
C ALA A 103 -17.84 7.32 17.21
N GLY A 104 -18.30 6.43 16.33
CA GLY A 104 -18.26 6.64 14.89
C GLY A 104 -19.22 7.72 14.42
N GLY A 105 -19.14 8.10 13.14
CA GLY A 105 -20.01 9.13 12.54
C GLY A 105 -21.48 8.79 12.72
N ILE A 106 -22.30 9.84 12.79
CA ILE A 106 -23.74 9.68 13.01
C ILE A 106 -24.39 8.89 11.88
N LEU A 107 -24.06 9.18 10.64
CA LEU A 107 -24.59 8.51 9.46
C LEU A 107 -23.74 7.29 9.09
N TRP A 108 -22.46 7.46 8.99
CA TRP A 108 -21.51 6.46 8.52
C TRP A 108 -20.19 6.54 9.29
N GLY A 109 -19.76 5.41 9.79
CA GLY A 109 -18.44 5.26 10.42
C GLY A 109 -18.43 4.17 11.47
N ASN A 110 -17.27 3.61 11.69
CA ASN A 110 -17.06 2.59 12.71
C ASN A 110 -16.75 3.24 14.05
N GLY A 111 -17.13 2.60 15.14
CA GLY A 111 -16.67 2.99 16.47
C GLY A 111 -15.17 2.79 16.62
N GLY A 112 -14.50 3.66 17.35
CA GLY A 112 -13.09 3.53 17.68
C GLY A 112 -12.82 2.37 18.63
N ALA A 113 -11.65 1.75 18.52
CA ALA A 113 -11.24 0.71 19.46
C ALA A 113 -10.98 1.30 20.85
N GLY A 114 -11.29 0.56 21.90
CA GLY A 114 -10.90 0.91 23.26
C GLY A 114 -9.39 0.80 23.45
N GLY A 115 -8.81 1.67 24.28
CA GLY A 115 -7.40 1.61 24.68
C GLY A 115 -7.14 0.42 25.61
N SER A 116 -5.94 -0.16 25.55
CA SER A 116 -5.53 -1.17 26.51
C SER A 116 -5.45 -0.60 27.91
N GLY A 117 -5.67 -1.42 28.91
CA GLY A 117 -5.48 -1.04 30.32
C GLY A 117 -4.02 -1.09 30.76
N ALA A 118 -3.64 -0.26 31.72
CA ALA A 118 -2.40 -0.41 32.48
C ALA A 118 -2.47 -1.67 33.38
N PRO A 119 -1.37 -2.15 33.97
CA PRO A 119 -1.39 -3.28 34.91
C PRO A 119 -2.45 -3.08 36.01
N GLY A 120 -3.35 -4.05 36.17
CA GLY A 120 -4.47 -3.97 37.10
C GLY A 120 -5.67 -3.14 36.63
N GLN A 121 -5.60 -2.54 35.43
CA GLN A 121 -6.66 -1.71 34.87
C GLN A 121 -7.41 -2.43 33.73
N VAL A 122 -8.72 -2.32 33.77
CA VAL A 122 -9.60 -2.86 32.71
C VAL A 122 -9.34 -2.14 31.38
N GLY A 123 -9.39 -2.87 30.28
CA GLY A 123 -9.35 -2.28 28.95
C GLY A 123 -10.55 -1.39 28.67
N GLY A 124 -10.34 -0.34 27.86
CA GLY A 124 -11.40 0.59 27.48
C GLY A 124 -12.48 -0.07 26.62
N ALA A 125 -13.70 0.38 26.74
CA ALA A 125 -14.80 -0.08 25.87
C ALA A 125 -14.59 0.41 24.42
N GLY A 126 -15.00 -0.37 23.44
CA GLY A 126 -15.08 0.07 22.07
C GLY A 126 -16.19 1.11 21.88
N GLY A 127 -15.96 2.07 20.99
CA GLY A 127 -16.95 3.10 20.64
C GLY A 127 -18.12 2.52 19.83
N ALA A 128 -19.29 3.15 19.95
CA ALA A 128 -20.47 2.79 19.17
C ALA A 128 -20.38 3.32 17.74
N ALA A 129 -20.90 2.57 16.76
CA ALA A 129 -21.18 3.10 15.43
C ALA A 129 -22.44 3.97 15.44
N GLY A 130 -22.65 4.76 14.40
CA GLY A 130 -23.89 5.50 14.18
C GLY A 130 -24.95 4.67 13.49
N LEU A 131 -25.47 5.17 12.35
CA LEU A 131 -26.52 4.48 11.58
C LEU A 131 -25.93 3.26 10.84
N PHE A 132 -24.81 3.45 10.15
CA PHE A 132 -24.07 2.43 9.41
C PHE A 132 -22.66 2.34 9.95
N GLY A 133 -22.20 1.13 10.24
CA GLY A 133 -20.83 0.86 10.65
C GLY A 133 -20.75 -0.22 11.71
N THR A 134 -19.55 -0.68 11.98
CA THR A 134 -19.27 -1.68 13.03
C THR A 134 -18.90 -0.98 14.33
N GLY A 135 -19.28 -1.57 15.46
CA GLY A 135 -18.80 -1.15 16.77
C GLY A 135 -17.30 -1.37 16.90
N GLY A 136 -16.64 -0.49 17.65
CA GLY A 136 -15.20 -0.62 17.93
C GLY A 136 -14.91 -1.84 18.81
N ALA A 137 -13.74 -2.43 18.66
CA ALA A 137 -13.27 -3.49 19.53
C ALA A 137 -12.99 -2.95 20.94
N GLY A 138 -13.24 -3.76 21.95
CA GLY A 138 -12.80 -3.48 23.32
C GLY A 138 -11.29 -3.56 23.45
N GLY A 139 -10.69 -2.71 24.26
CA GLY A 139 -9.26 -2.74 24.56
C GLY A 139 -8.87 -3.94 25.43
N ALA A 140 -7.67 -4.41 25.28
CA ALA A 140 -7.11 -5.46 26.14
C ALA A 140 -6.98 -4.98 27.59
N GLY A 141 -7.29 -5.85 28.55
CA GLY A 141 -7.04 -5.60 29.95
C GLY A 141 -5.54 -5.58 30.25
N GLY A 142 -5.13 -4.76 31.20
CA GLY A 142 -3.80 -4.85 31.78
C GLY A 142 -3.61 -6.15 32.58
N ALA A 143 -2.37 -6.42 33.02
CA ALA A 143 -2.06 -7.63 33.78
C ALA A 143 -3.03 -7.80 34.95
N GLY A 144 -3.69 -8.95 35.04
CA GLY A 144 -4.67 -9.27 36.07
C GLY A 144 -6.02 -8.57 35.91
N ALA A 145 -6.30 -7.88 34.82
CA ALA A 145 -7.56 -7.16 34.62
C ALA A 145 -8.31 -7.64 33.36
N ALA A 146 -9.61 -7.42 33.35
CA ALA A 146 -10.47 -7.82 32.24
C ALA A 146 -10.28 -6.92 31.02
N GLY A 147 -10.54 -7.47 29.83
CA GLY A 147 -10.68 -6.68 28.60
C GLY A 147 -11.93 -5.81 28.60
N GLY A 148 -11.93 -4.76 27.85
CA GLY A 148 -13.06 -3.86 27.65
C GLY A 148 -14.17 -4.50 26.80
N ALA A 149 -15.39 -4.03 26.93
CA ALA A 149 -16.50 -4.47 26.11
C ALA A 149 -16.34 -3.94 24.65
N GLY A 150 -16.81 -4.70 23.67
CA GLY A 150 -16.99 -4.21 22.32
C GLY A 150 -18.10 -3.17 22.23
N GLY A 151 -17.97 -2.22 21.33
CA GLY A 151 -18.96 -1.19 21.07
C GLY A 151 -20.15 -1.73 20.28
N SER A 152 -21.29 -1.03 20.35
CA SER A 152 -22.48 -1.38 19.58
C SER A 152 -22.29 -1.12 18.10
N GLY A 153 -22.82 -2.01 17.25
CA GLY A 153 -22.88 -1.83 15.81
C GLY A 153 -23.91 -0.81 15.39
N GLY A 154 -23.90 -0.49 14.09
CA GLY A 154 -24.80 0.48 13.50
C GLY A 154 -26.26 0.15 13.76
N TRP A 155 -27.05 1.17 14.02
CA TRP A 155 -28.45 1.01 14.33
C TRP A 155 -29.23 0.37 13.17
N LEU A 156 -28.93 0.71 11.92
CA LEU A 156 -29.60 0.14 10.75
C LEU A 156 -28.82 -1.03 10.18
N LEU A 157 -27.48 -0.92 10.09
CA LEU A 157 -26.61 -1.94 9.54
C LEU A 157 -25.22 -1.88 10.19
N GLY A 158 -24.77 -3.02 10.67
CA GLY A 158 -23.42 -3.19 11.21
C GLY A 158 -23.38 -4.13 12.41
N ASN A 159 -22.24 -4.76 12.60
CA ASN A 159 -22.02 -5.68 13.71
C ASN A 159 -21.45 -4.94 14.93
N GLY A 160 -21.74 -5.46 16.11
CA GLY A 160 -21.06 -5.03 17.33
C GLY A 160 -19.58 -5.38 17.29
N GLY A 161 -18.76 -4.60 17.98
CA GLY A 161 -17.34 -4.88 18.14
C GLY A 161 -17.10 -6.09 19.04
N VAL A 162 -15.96 -6.73 18.85
CA VAL A 162 -15.51 -7.82 19.73
C VAL A 162 -15.05 -7.27 21.07
N GLY A 163 -15.22 -8.04 22.13
CA GLY A 163 -14.64 -7.72 23.44
C GLY A 163 -13.11 -7.84 23.42
N GLY A 164 -12.46 -7.06 24.26
CA GLY A 164 -11.00 -7.13 24.46
C GLY A 164 -10.58 -8.37 25.21
N ALA A 165 -9.35 -8.82 24.97
CA ALA A 165 -8.76 -9.91 25.74
C ALA A 165 -8.47 -9.49 27.19
N GLY A 166 -8.65 -10.40 28.14
CA GLY A 166 -8.21 -10.20 29.53
C GLY A 166 -6.67 -10.26 29.61
N GLY A 167 -6.10 -9.49 30.53
CA GLY A 167 -4.67 -9.58 30.87
C GLY A 167 -4.41 -10.80 31.78
N GLN A 168 -3.25 -11.43 31.54
CA GLN A 168 -2.77 -12.56 32.34
C GLN A 168 -1.94 -12.05 33.51
#